data_8a18712ab7613cc6b43b6962e298fceb
#
_entry.id   8a18712ab7613cc6b43b6962e298fceb
#
_cell.length_a   1.000
_cell.length_b   1.000
_cell.length_c   1.000
_cell.angle_alpha   90.00
_cell.angle_beta   90.00
_cell.angle_gamma   90.00
#
_symmetry.space_group_name_H-M   'P 1'
#
loop_
_entity.id
_entity.type
_entity.pdbx_description
1 polymer ?
#
loop_
_entity_poly.entity_id
_entity_poly.type
_entity_poly.pdbx_seq_one_letter_code
_entity_poly.pdbx_strand_id
1 'polypeptide(L)'
;MKKELMLAALLLIFTPQAKAQLSIGGTCPVYDSRTNTYMLTVPESVFGGAYQAPVVIDNGVTAVQINGQNVSTEVTFPLVAANTSYTFTFKKNNVLTQSSIHFTYLPIMCITGTFNDTYKVAPVEITMPDGKGAKQYRARIKRAGSSTNLNWIYKRNFHVKFIDDNGEKMDVSFFGLRSDNHWRLDAGTRDMIRFRNYAANGLWADFGTKSYYADKEPKARSYIRGSHVEVFMNGAYHGFYNFSEYLDRKQMKLKKYEEVVIPGVDGGESQTAINLHGFMWKSKESGIESLFRSAARPYDNTEGSWGNFELEYPEIEDVGATDYTMLHDAVKFVAQSSNIIFVNHVDEYFDLPVLADYYLFLNVIQAIDNASNNLILACYDSKVDKKITFAVWDLDATAGQHYLDTEGYYHADSIQPEIDLEEVPQRWCGFTKSRLFMRIKTVPSFYRRVVNRYWQLRETILQPDSLVARYRAIYDRLDNCGALDRESARWSGTDEIDYRTLDFEGEWDYLSDWLRRRIAFLDTHTFACLRGDADDDGDLTIDDITTLISYLLTGKLTPDFNQVNADVDANDLINIDDVTSLISILLQGPSGS
;
A
#
# COMPACT_ATOMS: atom_id res chain seq x y z
N MET A 1 42.50 -23.92 5.80
CA MET A 1 42.14 -25.14 5.06
C MET A 1 40.70 -25.63 5.27
N LYS A 2 39.92 -25.21 6.27
CA LYS A 2 38.51 -25.60 6.44
C LYS A 2 37.45 -24.60 5.87
N LYS A 3 37.89 -23.39 5.44
CA LYS A 3 36.99 -22.38 4.84
C LYS A 3 36.87 -22.50 3.32
N GLU A 4 37.83 -23.06 2.64
CA GLU A 4 37.80 -23.18 1.18
C GLU A 4 37.02 -24.39 0.65
N LEU A 5 36.79 -25.42 1.48
CA LEU A 5 35.99 -26.57 1.08
C LEU A 5 34.48 -26.31 1.18
N MET A 6 34.03 -25.23 1.87
CA MET A 6 32.62 -24.89 1.97
C MET A 6 32.13 -23.99 0.81
N LEU A 7 33.04 -23.34 0.09
CA LEU A 7 32.71 -22.50 -1.07
C LEU A 7 32.49 -23.32 -2.35
N ALA A 8 33.11 -24.49 -2.46
CA ALA A 8 32.99 -25.37 -3.63
C ALA A 8 31.72 -26.22 -3.68
N ALA A 9 31.02 -26.39 -2.55
CA ALA A 9 29.79 -27.21 -2.48
C ALA A 9 28.49 -26.43 -2.76
N LEU A 10 28.55 -25.10 -2.88
CA LEU A 10 27.38 -24.26 -3.19
C LEU A 10 27.22 -23.93 -4.68
N LEU A 11 28.08 -24.46 -5.54
CA LEU A 11 28.02 -24.22 -6.99
C LEU A 11 27.26 -25.28 -7.77
N LEU A 12 26.56 -26.17 -7.12
CA LEU A 12 25.82 -27.24 -7.76
C LEU A 12 24.39 -27.24 -7.23
N ILE A 13 23.52 -26.81 -8.02
CA ILE A 13 22.20 -27.22 -8.49
C ILE A 13 21.48 -25.96 -9.00
N PHE A 14 22.02 -25.34 -10.05
CA PHE A 14 21.16 -24.74 -11.04
C PHE A 14 20.57 -25.92 -11.83
N THR A 15 19.46 -26.49 -11.40
CA THR A 15 18.57 -27.12 -12.35
C THR A 15 18.12 -25.99 -13.26
N PRO A 16 18.49 -25.95 -14.54
CA PRO A 16 17.99 -24.92 -15.42
C PRO A 16 16.47 -25.04 -15.37
N GLN A 17 15.78 -24.00 -14.92
CA GLN A 17 14.39 -23.82 -15.29
C GLN A 17 14.32 -24.14 -16.78
N ALA A 18 13.34 -24.94 -17.23
CA ALA A 18 13.23 -25.27 -18.62
C ALA A 18 12.93 -23.98 -19.40
N LYS A 19 14.01 -23.24 -19.73
CA LYS A 19 13.92 -22.04 -20.60
C LYS A 19 13.48 -22.51 -21.97
N ALA A 20 12.67 -21.71 -22.61
CA ALA A 20 12.47 -21.87 -24.04
C ALA A 20 13.86 -21.89 -24.68
N GLN A 21 14.04 -22.82 -25.59
CA GLN A 21 15.30 -23.04 -26.28
C GLN A 21 15.50 -22.00 -27.40
N LEU A 22 14.91 -20.82 -27.21
CA LEU A 22 14.98 -19.68 -28.12
C LEU A 22 14.59 -18.39 -27.42
N SER A 23 15.00 -17.25 -27.98
CA SER A 23 14.45 -15.94 -27.64
C SER A 23 13.60 -15.38 -28.79
N ILE A 24 12.55 -14.66 -28.45
CA ILE A 24 11.63 -13.98 -29.38
C ILE A 24 11.61 -12.51 -29.00
N GLY A 25 11.98 -11.62 -29.93
CA GLY A 25 12.07 -10.20 -29.64
C GLY A 25 13.06 -9.88 -28.51
N GLY A 26 14.13 -10.67 -28.38
CA GLY A 26 15.12 -10.55 -27.30
C GLY A 26 14.72 -11.15 -25.94
N THR A 27 13.51 -11.71 -25.82
CA THR A 27 12.98 -12.29 -24.58
C THR A 27 12.83 -13.80 -24.70
N CYS A 28 13.32 -14.56 -23.72
CA CYS A 28 13.11 -16.01 -23.63
C CYS A 28 11.73 -16.26 -22.99
N PRO A 29 10.81 -16.99 -23.66
CA PRO A 29 9.55 -17.41 -23.05
C PRO A 29 9.80 -18.28 -21.82
N VAL A 30 9.03 -18.06 -20.75
CA VAL A 30 9.12 -18.79 -19.49
C VAL A 30 8.18 -19.99 -19.50
N TYR A 31 8.72 -21.18 -19.20
CA TYR A 31 7.95 -22.40 -19.18
C TYR A 31 7.15 -22.57 -17.87
N ASP A 32 5.88 -22.92 -18.01
CA ASP A 32 5.02 -23.38 -16.91
C ASP A 32 4.89 -24.90 -16.92
N SER A 33 5.50 -25.57 -15.94
CA SER A 33 5.47 -27.02 -15.82
C SER A 33 4.09 -27.60 -15.46
N ARG A 34 3.15 -26.78 -14.99
CA ARG A 34 1.80 -27.21 -14.61
C ARG A 34 0.88 -27.38 -15.81
N THR A 35 0.99 -26.45 -16.76
CA THR A 35 0.12 -26.40 -17.94
C THR A 35 0.80 -26.86 -19.22
N ASN A 36 2.10 -27.11 -19.17
CA ASN A 36 2.93 -27.36 -20.34
C ASN A 36 2.84 -26.25 -21.38
N THR A 37 2.95 -24.99 -20.92
CA THR A 37 2.87 -23.80 -21.77
C THR A 37 4.08 -22.91 -21.56
N TYR A 38 4.32 -22.00 -22.50
CA TYR A 38 5.31 -20.94 -22.38
C TYR A 38 4.62 -19.59 -22.29
N MET A 39 5.09 -18.71 -21.42
CA MET A 39 4.63 -17.33 -21.30
C MET A 39 5.70 -16.39 -21.84
N LEU A 40 5.34 -15.58 -22.81
CA LEU A 40 6.17 -14.55 -23.41
C LEU A 40 5.69 -13.18 -22.98
N THR A 41 6.54 -12.43 -22.25
CA THR A 41 6.25 -11.02 -22.00
C THR A 41 6.71 -10.17 -23.18
N VAL A 42 5.84 -9.26 -23.63
CA VAL A 42 6.04 -8.38 -24.78
C VAL A 42 5.68 -6.94 -24.41
N PRO A 43 6.13 -5.92 -25.18
CA PRO A 43 5.69 -4.54 -24.95
C PRO A 43 4.17 -4.40 -24.98
N GLU A 44 3.61 -3.62 -24.07
CA GLU A 44 2.16 -3.34 -24.02
C GLU A 44 1.64 -2.76 -25.35
N SER A 45 2.48 -2.00 -26.05
CA SER A 45 2.13 -1.37 -27.34
C SER A 45 1.83 -2.35 -28.49
N VAL A 46 2.23 -3.61 -28.36
CA VAL A 46 1.92 -4.64 -29.39
C VAL A 46 0.69 -5.49 -29.02
N PHE A 47 0.15 -5.33 -27.82
CA PHE A 47 -1.04 -6.03 -27.40
C PHE A 47 -2.28 -5.56 -28.17
N GLY A 48 -3.12 -6.51 -28.59
CA GLY A 48 -4.28 -6.27 -29.43
C GLY A 48 -3.96 -6.19 -30.91
N GLY A 49 -2.69 -6.37 -31.33
CA GLY A 49 -2.23 -6.28 -32.71
C GLY A 49 -1.29 -7.39 -33.14
N ALA A 50 -0.78 -7.27 -34.34
CA ALA A 50 0.26 -8.16 -34.88
C ALA A 50 1.63 -7.82 -34.25
N TYR A 51 2.44 -8.85 -34.03
CA TYR A 51 3.80 -8.70 -33.52
C TYR A 51 4.78 -9.51 -34.37
N GLN A 52 5.66 -8.80 -35.07
CA GLN A 52 6.78 -9.37 -35.81
C GLN A 52 8.05 -9.22 -34.97
N ALA A 53 8.74 -10.32 -34.73
CA ALA A 53 9.88 -10.34 -33.79
C ALA A 53 11.04 -11.18 -34.32
N PRO A 54 12.29 -10.74 -34.15
CA PRO A 54 13.46 -11.56 -34.40
C PRO A 54 13.50 -12.77 -33.46
N VAL A 55 13.99 -13.89 -33.97
CA VAL A 55 14.16 -15.13 -33.18
C VAL A 55 15.63 -15.53 -33.18
N VAL A 56 16.14 -15.87 -31.99
CA VAL A 56 17.46 -16.50 -31.83
C VAL A 56 17.22 -17.88 -31.23
N ILE A 57 17.64 -18.91 -31.98
CA ILE A 57 17.48 -20.31 -31.56
C ILE A 57 18.76 -20.80 -30.90
N ASP A 58 18.65 -21.43 -29.72
CA ASP A 58 19.79 -21.96 -28.97
C ASP A 58 20.46 -23.12 -29.70
N ASN A 59 21.76 -23.29 -29.47
CA ASN A 59 22.51 -24.40 -30.02
C ASN A 59 21.92 -25.77 -29.63
N GLY A 60 21.81 -26.67 -30.60
CA GLY A 60 21.25 -28.00 -30.40
C GLY A 60 19.73 -28.08 -30.44
N VAL A 61 19.07 -26.96 -30.69
CA VAL A 61 17.62 -26.90 -30.94
C VAL A 61 17.38 -26.88 -32.47
N THR A 62 16.47 -27.72 -32.93
CA THR A 62 16.14 -27.86 -34.34
C THR A 62 14.65 -28.01 -34.56
N ALA A 63 14.21 -27.91 -35.81
CA ALA A 63 12.80 -28.09 -36.21
C ALA A 63 11.84 -27.23 -35.37
N VAL A 64 12.20 -25.96 -35.16
CA VAL A 64 11.34 -24.99 -34.44
C VAL A 64 10.15 -24.63 -35.35
N GLN A 65 8.95 -24.82 -34.80
CA GLN A 65 7.71 -24.40 -35.47
C GLN A 65 6.83 -23.63 -34.48
N ILE A 66 6.22 -22.56 -34.99
CA ILE A 66 5.17 -21.81 -34.29
C ILE A 66 3.94 -21.82 -35.18
N ASN A 67 2.83 -22.32 -34.64
CA ASN A 67 1.58 -22.53 -35.40
C ASN A 67 1.76 -23.32 -36.69
N GLY A 68 2.61 -24.36 -36.65
CA GLY A 68 2.93 -25.22 -37.77
C GLY A 68 3.87 -24.62 -38.83
N GLN A 69 4.28 -23.36 -38.68
CA GLN A 69 5.21 -22.70 -39.60
C GLN A 69 6.65 -22.82 -39.04
N ASN A 70 7.58 -23.18 -39.91
CA ASN A 70 9.00 -23.23 -39.56
C ASN A 70 9.52 -21.85 -39.22
N VAL A 71 10.23 -21.75 -38.09
CA VAL A 71 10.84 -20.52 -37.61
C VAL A 71 12.37 -20.67 -37.61
N SER A 72 13.05 -19.67 -38.20
CA SER A 72 14.53 -19.64 -38.18
C SER A 72 15.09 -18.37 -37.57
N THR A 73 14.77 -17.20 -38.10
CA THR A 73 15.32 -15.90 -37.68
C THR A 73 14.27 -14.89 -37.29
N GLU A 74 13.02 -15.15 -37.62
CA GLU A 74 11.90 -14.24 -37.40
C GLU A 74 10.60 -15.02 -37.24
N VAL A 75 9.67 -14.46 -36.48
CA VAL A 75 8.30 -14.93 -36.35
C VAL A 75 7.32 -13.77 -36.39
N THR A 76 6.16 -14.00 -36.99
CA THR A 76 5.03 -13.06 -36.96
C THR A 76 3.86 -13.70 -36.23
N PHE A 77 3.41 -13.08 -35.16
CA PHE A 77 2.16 -13.40 -34.49
C PHE A 77 1.06 -12.48 -35.06
N PRO A 78 0.04 -13.01 -35.73
CA PRO A 78 -1.03 -12.18 -36.32
C PRO A 78 -1.81 -11.38 -35.29
N LEU A 79 -1.92 -11.90 -34.07
CA LEU A 79 -2.58 -11.23 -32.93
C LEU A 79 -1.89 -11.62 -31.64
N VAL A 80 -1.49 -10.62 -30.84
CA VAL A 80 -1.00 -10.80 -29.47
C VAL A 80 -2.07 -10.28 -28.51
N ALA A 81 -2.74 -11.18 -27.80
CA ALA A 81 -3.79 -10.83 -26.85
C ALA A 81 -3.84 -11.87 -25.71
N ALA A 82 -4.52 -11.54 -24.61
CA ALA A 82 -4.65 -12.38 -23.42
C ALA A 82 -5.09 -13.82 -23.74
N ASN A 83 -6.09 -13.95 -24.59
CA ASN A 83 -6.74 -15.24 -24.92
C ASN A 83 -6.19 -15.88 -26.21
N THR A 84 -5.07 -15.37 -26.75
CA THR A 84 -4.41 -15.99 -27.91
C THR A 84 -3.28 -16.89 -27.47
N SER A 85 -3.20 -18.05 -28.13
CA SER A 85 -2.08 -18.96 -27.98
C SER A 85 -1.64 -19.51 -29.33
N TYR A 86 -0.35 -19.80 -29.43
CA TYR A 86 0.23 -20.38 -30.65
C TYR A 86 0.92 -21.69 -30.30
N THR A 87 0.63 -22.75 -31.07
CA THR A 87 1.33 -24.02 -30.88
C THR A 87 2.83 -23.80 -31.10
N PHE A 88 3.63 -24.40 -30.25
CA PHE A 88 5.08 -24.28 -30.26
C PHE A 88 5.71 -25.67 -30.17
N THR A 89 6.46 -26.03 -31.23
CA THR A 89 7.16 -27.30 -31.27
C THR A 89 8.63 -27.09 -31.61
N PHE A 90 9.49 -27.91 -31.04
CA PHE A 90 10.92 -27.93 -31.33
C PHE A 90 11.51 -29.30 -30.99
N LYS A 91 12.67 -29.60 -31.56
CA LYS A 91 13.48 -30.76 -31.19
C LYS A 91 14.75 -30.34 -30.44
N LYS A 92 15.02 -31.00 -29.33
CA LYS A 92 16.30 -30.92 -28.61
C LYS A 92 16.80 -32.33 -28.36
N ASN A 93 18.05 -32.63 -28.72
CA ASN A 93 18.62 -33.96 -28.61
C ASN A 93 17.71 -35.05 -29.21
N ASN A 94 17.12 -34.77 -30.39
CA ASN A 94 16.13 -35.60 -31.10
C ASN A 94 14.80 -35.85 -30.34
N VAL A 95 14.56 -35.25 -29.20
CA VAL A 95 13.27 -35.32 -28.49
C VAL A 95 12.38 -34.18 -28.99
N LEU A 96 11.19 -34.52 -29.49
CA LEU A 96 10.19 -33.55 -29.90
C LEU A 96 9.46 -33.01 -28.62
N THR A 97 9.43 -31.72 -28.47
CA THR A 97 8.61 -31.02 -27.47
C THR A 97 7.46 -30.34 -28.19
N GLN A 98 6.26 -30.47 -27.66
CA GLN A 98 5.07 -29.75 -28.13
C GLN A 98 4.44 -29.01 -26.93
N SER A 99 4.11 -27.75 -27.17
CA SER A 99 3.61 -26.82 -26.14
C SER A 99 2.80 -25.70 -26.83
N SER A 100 2.46 -24.65 -26.08
CA SER A 100 1.92 -23.40 -26.65
C SER A 100 2.59 -22.19 -26.03
N ILE A 101 2.59 -21.08 -26.76
CA ILE A 101 3.06 -19.77 -26.29
C ILE A 101 1.83 -18.91 -26.00
N HIS A 102 1.78 -18.35 -24.80
CA HIS A 102 0.83 -17.36 -24.33
C HIS A 102 1.54 -16.03 -24.08
N PHE A 103 0.77 -14.95 -23.97
CA PHE A 103 1.33 -13.60 -23.87
C PHE A 103 0.90 -12.89 -22.60
N THR A 104 1.77 -12.00 -22.14
CA THR A 104 1.50 -10.98 -21.14
C THR A 104 2.32 -9.73 -21.46
N TYR A 105 1.94 -8.57 -20.95
CA TYR A 105 2.80 -7.39 -20.94
C TYR A 105 3.29 -7.06 -19.51
N LEU A 106 2.92 -7.88 -18.52
CA LEU A 106 3.52 -7.73 -17.20
C LEU A 106 4.95 -8.27 -17.20
N PRO A 107 5.83 -7.71 -16.39
CA PRO A 107 7.13 -8.32 -16.11
C PRO A 107 6.95 -9.72 -15.52
N ILE A 108 7.89 -10.61 -15.83
CA ILE A 108 7.90 -11.98 -15.28
C ILE A 108 9.05 -12.11 -14.28
N MET A 109 8.74 -12.61 -13.09
CA MET A 109 9.70 -12.92 -12.04
C MET A 109 9.73 -14.41 -11.76
N CYS A 110 10.89 -15.04 -11.93
CA CYS A 110 11.12 -16.45 -11.66
C CYS A 110 11.96 -16.61 -10.39
N ILE A 111 11.47 -17.39 -9.43
CA ILE A 111 12.13 -17.64 -8.14
C ILE A 111 12.29 -19.15 -7.96
N THR A 112 13.48 -19.57 -7.55
CA THR A 112 13.74 -20.99 -7.26
C THR A 112 14.07 -21.16 -5.78
N GLY A 113 13.27 -21.92 -5.05
CA GLY A 113 13.49 -22.19 -3.64
C GLY A 113 12.22 -22.53 -2.88
N THR A 114 12.40 -22.91 -1.62
CA THR A 114 11.31 -23.12 -0.64
C THR A 114 11.58 -22.24 0.56
N PHE A 115 10.60 -21.42 0.93
CA PHE A 115 10.75 -20.34 1.91
C PHE A 115 9.90 -20.59 3.15
N ASN A 116 10.41 -20.12 4.28
CA ASN A 116 9.76 -20.09 5.58
C ASN A 116 9.96 -18.70 6.23
N ASP A 117 9.83 -18.58 7.54
CA ASP A 117 9.93 -17.33 8.28
C ASP A 117 11.39 -16.85 8.47
N THR A 118 12.37 -17.62 8.03
CA THR A 118 13.78 -17.23 8.03
C THR A 118 14.27 -16.95 6.62
N TYR A 119 15.17 -15.96 6.49
CA TYR A 119 15.74 -15.62 5.20
C TYR A 119 16.57 -16.78 4.61
N LYS A 120 16.27 -17.13 3.35
CA LYS A 120 17.04 -18.08 2.54
C LYS A 120 17.49 -17.39 1.27
N VAL A 121 18.73 -17.66 0.87
CA VAL A 121 19.26 -17.17 -0.40
C VAL A 121 18.67 -17.97 -1.56
N ALA A 122 18.20 -17.24 -2.57
CA ALA A 122 17.61 -17.82 -3.77
C ALA A 122 18.01 -17.05 -5.03
N PRO A 123 18.11 -17.71 -6.18
CA PRO A 123 18.20 -17.04 -7.47
C PRO A 123 16.85 -16.44 -7.83
N VAL A 124 16.89 -15.23 -8.39
CA VAL A 124 15.73 -14.51 -8.91
C VAL A 124 16.05 -14.05 -10.33
N GLU A 125 15.19 -14.41 -11.27
CA GLU A 125 15.30 -13.91 -12.64
C GLU A 125 14.12 -12.97 -12.91
N ILE A 126 14.39 -11.80 -13.48
CA ILE A 126 13.37 -10.81 -13.84
C ILE A 126 13.47 -10.50 -15.32
N THR A 127 12.37 -10.71 -16.03
CA THR A 127 12.23 -10.41 -17.45
C THR A 127 11.27 -9.24 -17.62
N MET A 128 11.76 -8.16 -18.21
CA MET A 128 10.96 -6.98 -18.53
C MET A 128 10.34 -7.12 -19.92
N PRO A 129 9.19 -6.47 -20.18
CA PRO A 129 8.56 -6.46 -21.51
C PRO A 129 9.27 -5.53 -22.51
N ASP A 130 10.55 -5.27 -22.33
CA ASP A 130 11.35 -4.31 -23.12
C ASP A 130 12.29 -4.96 -24.16
N GLY A 131 12.23 -6.27 -24.30
CA GLY A 131 13.03 -7.03 -25.24
C GLY A 131 14.53 -7.14 -24.90
N LYS A 132 14.95 -6.70 -23.70
CA LYS A 132 16.38 -6.74 -23.28
C LYS A 132 16.78 -8.05 -22.61
N GLY A 133 15.87 -9.01 -22.59
CA GLY A 133 16.10 -10.31 -21.97
C GLY A 133 15.98 -10.31 -20.45
N ALA A 134 16.24 -11.46 -19.87
CA ALA A 134 16.13 -11.67 -18.43
C ALA A 134 17.41 -11.21 -17.72
N LYS A 135 17.23 -10.58 -16.56
CA LYS A 135 18.32 -10.24 -15.62
C LYS A 135 18.32 -11.19 -14.45
N GLN A 136 19.51 -11.66 -14.09
CA GLN A 136 19.74 -12.58 -12.97
C GLN A 136 20.11 -11.79 -11.73
N TYR A 137 19.54 -12.21 -10.60
CA TYR A 137 19.78 -11.64 -9.28
C TYR A 137 19.89 -12.75 -8.24
N ARG A 138 20.45 -12.41 -7.11
CA ARG A 138 20.37 -13.20 -5.88
C ARG A 138 19.61 -12.40 -4.84
N ALA A 139 18.76 -13.07 -4.06
CA ALA A 139 18.04 -12.41 -2.99
C ALA A 139 17.94 -13.32 -1.76
N ARG A 140 17.88 -12.70 -0.58
CA ARG A 140 17.41 -13.35 0.64
C ARG A 140 15.91 -13.19 0.69
N ILE A 141 15.18 -14.31 0.74
CA ILE A 141 13.72 -14.34 0.70
C ILE A 141 13.20 -15.05 1.94
N LYS A 142 12.17 -14.49 2.58
CA LYS A 142 11.38 -15.12 3.64
C LYS A 142 9.90 -14.82 3.46
N ARG A 143 9.05 -15.62 4.09
CA ARG A 143 7.61 -15.34 4.17
C ARG A 143 7.35 -14.03 4.92
N ALA A 144 6.25 -13.37 4.59
CA ALA A 144 5.82 -12.12 5.18
C ALA A 144 4.33 -12.18 5.56
N GLY A 145 3.93 -11.33 6.52
CA GLY A 145 2.57 -11.22 7.01
C GLY A 145 2.25 -12.20 8.14
N SER A 146 1.21 -11.90 8.91
CA SER A 146 0.65 -12.77 9.95
C SER A 146 -0.48 -13.64 9.41
N SER A 147 -1.55 -13.03 8.91
CA SER A 147 -2.72 -13.73 8.37
C SER A 147 -2.44 -14.51 7.09
N THR A 148 -1.50 -14.06 6.27
CA THR A 148 -1.06 -14.75 5.04
C THR A 148 0.04 -15.79 5.27
N ASN A 149 0.50 -15.97 6.50
CA ASN A 149 1.54 -16.95 6.85
C ASN A 149 1.00 -18.20 7.56
N LEU A 150 -0.30 -18.39 7.56
CA LEU A 150 -0.95 -19.59 8.11
C LEU A 150 -0.56 -20.82 7.29
N ASN A 151 -0.48 -21.99 7.95
CA ASN A 151 0.04 -23.22 7.33
C ASN A 151 -0.75 -23.71 6.10
N TRP A 152 -2.04 -23.37 6.03
CA TRP A 152 -2.94 -23.76 4.94
C TRP A 152 -2.96 -22.76 3.77
N ILE A 153 -2.31 -21.59 3.89
CA ILE A 153 -2.17 -20.62 2.80
C ILE A 153 -0.90 -20.94 1.99
N TYR A 154 -1.03 -21.11 0.67
CA TYR A 154 0.07 -21.44 -0.23
C TYR A 154 0.52 -20.24 -1.09
N LYS A 155 -0.39 -19.35 -1.48
CA LYS A 155 -0.06 -18.09 -2.14
C LYS A 155 0.27 -17.03 -1.08
N ARG A 156 1.56 -16.89 -0.74
CA ARG A 156 2.04 -16.12 0.41
C ARG A 156 2.68 -14.81 -0.01
N ASN A 157 2.73 -13.86 0.91
CA ASN A 157 3.56 -12.69 0.81
C ASN A 157 5.03 -13.03 1.11
N PHE A 158 5.97 -12.27 0.51
CA PHE A 158 7.40 -12.45 0.75
C PHE A 158 8.12 -11.12 0.94
N HIS A 159 9.10 -11.11 1.84
CA HIS A 159 10.19 -10.14 1.84
C HIS A 159 11.27 -10.62 0.89
N VAL A 160 11.75 -9.72 0.03
CA VAL A 160 12.81 -9.98 -0.94
C VAL A 160 13.91 -8.96 -0.71
N LYS A 161 15.10 -9.40 -0.27
CA LYS A 161 16.28 -8.54 -0.06
C LYS A 161 17.38 -8.93 -1.04
N PHE A 162 17.59 -8.09 -2.07
CA PHE A 162 18.62 -8.33 -3.06
C PHE A 162 20.02 -8.22 -2.46
N ILE A 163 20.89 -9.10 -2.91
CA ILE A 163 22.28 -9.20 -2.47
C ILE A 163 23.21 -9.40 -3.67
N ASP A 164 24.45 -8.94 -3.54
CA ASP A 164 25.53 -9.21 -4.49
C ASP A 164 26.11 -10.63 -4.32
N ASP A 165 27.15 -10.94 -5.09
CA ASP A 165 27.81 -12.24 -5.04
C ASP A 165 28.53 -12.51 -3.70
N ASN A 166 28.90 -11.48 -2.97
CA ASN A 166 29.52 -11.59 -1.64
C ASN A 166 28.45 -11.76 -0.53
N GLY A 167 27.17 -11.60 -0.87
CA GLY A 167 26.08 -11.63 0.09
C GLY A 167 25.78 -10.28 0.75
N GLU A 168 26.41 -9.19 0.28
CA GLU A 168 26.14 -7.84 0.76
C GLU A 168 24.88 -7.24 0.13
N LYS A 169 24.33 -6.18 0.76
CA LYS A 169 23.15 -5.48 0.27
C LYS A 169 23.38 -4.92 -1.13
N MET A 170 22.49 -5.20 -2.06
CA MET A 170 22.54 -4.68 -3.43
C MET A 170 21.27 -3.87 -3.71
N ASP A 171 21.42 -2.55 -3.80
CA ASP A 171 20.31 -1.67 -4.17
C ASP A 171 20.03 -1.80 -5.68
N VAL A 172 18.77 -2.07 -6.02
CA VAL A 172 18.29 -2.23 -7.40
C VAL A 172 17.04 -1.36 -7.60
N SER A 173 16.89 -0.76 -8.78
CA SER A 173 15.68 -0.04 -9.17
C SER A 173 14.88 -0.85 -10.19
N PHE A 174 13.59 -1.01 -9.94
CA PHE A 174 12.65 -1.68 -10.83
C PHE A 174 11.47 -0.75 -11.17
N PHE A 175 10.96 -0.83 -12.36
CA PHE A 175 9.68 -0.19 -12.78
C PHE A 175 9.60 1.33 -12.50
N GLY A 176 10.72 2.04 -12.49
CA GLY A 176 10.76 3.46 -12.12
C GLY A 176 10.55 3.73 -10.62
N LEU A 177 10.58 2.70 -9.78
CA LEU A 177 10.52 2.81 -8.33
C LEU A 177 11.90 3.20 -7.76
N ARG A 178 11.96 3.44 -6.45
CA ARG A 178 13.22 3.83 -5.79
C ARG A 178 14.29 2.74 -5.94
N SER A 179 15.55 3.11 -5.86
CA SER A 179 16.64 2.14 -5.71
C SER A 179 16.73 1.70 -4.25
N ASP A 180 16.56 0.41 -4.00
CA ASP A 180 16.69 -0.21 -2.68
C ASP A 180 17.03 -1.69 -2.82
N ASN A 181 17.48 -2.30 -1.71
CA ASN A 181 17.66 -3.74 -1.67
C ASN A 181 16.44 -4.49 -1.12
N HIS A 182 15.53 -3.83 -0.38
CA HIS A 182 14.40 -4.44 0.31
C HIS A 182 13.08 -4.17 -0.41
N TRP A 183 12.43 -5.25 -0.83
CA TRP A 183 11.19 -5.27 -1.59
C TRP A 183 10.18 -6.23 -0.97
N ARG A 184 8.91 -6.08 -1.32
CA ARG A 184 7.83 -6.98 -0.94
C ARG A 184 7.18 -7.57 -2.19
N LEU A 185 6.87 -8.87 -2.15
CA LEU A 185 5.91 -9.51 -3.04
C LEU A 185 4.62 -9.65 -2.24
N ASP A 186 3.63 -8.86 -2.59
CA ASP A 186 2.30 -8.91 -2.01
C ASP A 186 1.39 -9.76 -2.89
N ALA A 187 0.91 -10.86 -2.33
CA ALA A 187 0.13 -11.87 -3.02
C ALA A 187 -1.33 -11.45 -3.25
N GLY A 188 -1.82 -10.48 -2.48
CA GLY A 188 -3.23 -10.09 -2.46
C GLY A 188 -4.19 -11.22 -2.08
N THR A 189 -3.71 -12.28 -1.40
CA THR A 189 -4.49 -13.51 -1.18
C THR A 189 -5.76 -13.26 -0.38
N ARG A 190 -5.71 -12.30 0.55
CA ARG A 190 -6.87 -11.90 1.36
C ARG A 190 -7.83 -10.95 0.65
N ASP A 191 -7.46 -10.40 -0.47
CA ASP A 191 -8.27 -9.49 -1.27
C ASP A 191 -8.86 -10.23 -2.49
N MET A 192 -10.19 -10.31 -2.60
CA MET A 192 -10.86 -11.05 -3.66
C MET A 192 -10.60 -10.46 -5.05
N ILE A 193 -10.32 -9.14 -5.16
CA ILE A 193 -9.92 -8.51 -6.43
C ILE A 193 -8.39 -8.41 -6.60
N ARG A 194 -7.60 -8.77 -5.57
CA ARG A 194 -6.13 -8.82 -5.56
C ARG A 194 -5.38 -7.48 -5.59
N PHE A 195 -6.03 -6.34 -5.68
CA PHE A 195 -5.32 -5.05 -5.86
C PHE A 195 -5.82 -3.89 -4.98
N ARG A 196 -6.71 -4.13 -3.97
CA ARG A 196 -7.16 -3.05 -3.07
C ARG A 196 -6.01 -2.34 -2.38
N ASN A 197 -5.05 -3.09 -1.85
CA ASN A 197 -3.85 -2.52 -1.22
C ASN A 197 -3.06 -1.63 -2.19
N TYR A 198 -2.86 -2.08 -3.43
CA TYR A 198 -2.19 -1.29 -4.48
C TYR A 198 -2.97 -0.02 -4.83
N ALA A 199 -4.28 -0.13 -5.05
CA ALA A 199 -5.16 0.97 -5.40
C ALA A 199 -5.26 2.02 -4.29
N ALA A 200 -5.40 1.59 -3.04
CA ALA A 200 -5.49 2.47 -1.88
C ALA A 200 -4.19 3.23 -1.60
N ASN A 201 -3.02 2.60 -1.75
CA ASN A 201 -1.74 3.32 -1.70
C ASN A 201 -1.63 4.36 -2.82
N GLY A 202 -2.10 4.04 -4.03
CA GLY A 202 -2.17 4.99 -5.13
C GLY A 202 -3.11 6.17 -4.86
N LEU A 203 -4.27 5.92 -4.25
CA LEU A 203 -5.21 6.97 -3.85
C LEU A 203 -4.59 7.90 -2.80
N TRP A 204 -3.95 7.35 -1.76
CA TRP A 204 -3.22 8.15 -0.78
C TRP A 204 -2.09 8.98 -1.39
N ALA A 205 -1.37 8.42 -2.36
CA ALA A 205 -0.32 9.14 -3.07
C ALA A 205 -0.80 10.42 -3.76
N ASP A 206 -2.05 10.44 -4.19
CA ASP A 206 -2.60 11.55 -4.97
C ASP A 206 -3.20 12.66 -4.09
N PHE A 207 -3.75 12.34 -2.92
CA PHE A 207 -4.32 13.38 -2.10
C PHE A 207 -3.72 13.56 -0.70
N GLY A 208 -2.94 12.59 -0.21
CA GLY A 208 -2.36 12.68 1.14
C GLY A 208 -1.42 13.87 1.29
N THR A 209 -1.66 14.69 2.30
CA THR A 209 -0.80 15.81 2.65
C THR A 209 0.61 15.32 3.01
N LYS A 210 1.62 16.06 2.56
CA LYS A 210 3.01 15.77 2.92
C LYS A 210 3.25 16.06 4.40
N SER A 211 4.10 15.24 5.03
CA SER A 211 4.46 15.40 6.44
C SER A 211 5.11 16.76 6.73
N TYR A 212 4.98 17.23 7.97
CA TYR A 212 5.46 18.52 8.47
C TYR A 212 6.93 18.85 8.15
N TYR A 213 7.73 17.86 7.83
CA TYR A 213 9.15 18.02 7.47
C TYR A 213 9.42 17.97 5.96
N ALA A 214 8.37 18.03 5.14
CA ALA A 214 8.51 17.91 3.68
C ALA A 214 9.40 18.99 3.03
N ASP A 215 9.49 20.17 3.62
CA ASP A 215 10.40 21.22 3.16
C ASP A 215 11.88 20.82 3.29
N LYS A 216 12.20 20.04 4.34
CA LYS A 216 13.55 19.48 4.56
C LYS A 216 13.79 18.24 3.72
N GLU A 217 12.75 17.41 3.55
CA GLU A 217 12.79 16.11 2.87
C GLU A 217 11.67 16.01 1.80
N PRO A 218 11.78 16.72 0.67
CA PRO A 218 10.71 16.80 -0.33
C PRO A 218 10.41 15.45 -1.03
N LYS A 219 11.30 14.46 -0.89
CA LYS A 219 11.13 13.11 -1.44
C LYS A 219 10.57 12.12 -0.40
N ALA A 220 10.26 12.56 0.81
CA ALA A 220 9.61 11.72 1.81
C ALA A 220 8.23 11.28 1.33
N ARG A 221 7.90 10.01 1.60
CA ARG A 221 6.60 9.42 1.25
C ARG A 221 6.10 8.57 2.39
N SER A 222 4.84 8.73 2.72
CA SER A 222 4.12 7.99 3.77
C SER A 222 3.29 6.81 3.20
N TYR A 223 3.67 6.30 2.02
CA TYR A 223 3.02 5.22 1.27
C TYR A 223 4.04 4.44 0.46
N ILE A 224 3.64 3.29 -0.06
CA ILE A 224 4.45 2.46 -0.96
C ILE A 224 3.92 2.51 -2.39
N ARG A 225 4.82 2.35 -3.35
CA ARG A 225 4.49 2.13 -4.75
C ARG A 225 4.88 0.72 -5.15
N GLY A 226 4.26 0.21 -6.18
CA GLY A 226 4.55 -1.12 -6.69
C GLY A 226 4.29 -1.24 -8.19
N SER A 227 4.46 -2.45 -8.68
CA SER A 227 4.09 -2.87 -10.03
C SER A 227 3.62 -4.31 -9.98
N HIS A 228 2.58 -4.63 -10.73
CA HIS A 228 2.17 -6.03 -10.86
C HIS A 228 3.18 -6.81 -11.72
N VAL A 229 3.49 -8.02 -11.30
CA VAL A 229 4.42 -8.95 -11.95
C VAL A 229 3.81 -10.35 -11.97
N GLU A 230 4.06 -11.11 -13.05
CA GLU A 230 3.76 -12.54 -13.10
C GLU A 230 4.86 -13.31 -12.37
N VAL A 231 4.52 -14.17 -11.44
CA VAL A 231 5.49 -14.92 -10.63
C VAL A 231 5.48 -16.39 -10.99
N PHE A 232 6.66 -16.92 -11.22
CA PHE A 232 6.91 -18.36 -11.35
C PHE A 232 7.77 -18.84 -10.19
N MET A 233 7.31 -19.87 -9.48
CA MET A 233 8.07 -20.49 -8.41
C MET A 233 8.41 -21.95 -8.77
N ASN A 234 9.70 -22.27 -8.74
CA ASN A 234 10.21 -23.61 -9.07
C ASN A 234 9.74 -24.11 -10.45
N GLY A 235 9.66 -23.22 -11.45
CA GLY A 235 9.27 -23.57 -12.81
C GLY A 235 7.76 -23.73 -13.04
N ALA A 236 6.93 -23.30 -12.09
CA ALA A 236 5.48 -23.34 -12.18
C ALA A 236 4.88 -21.94 -11.97
N TYR A 237 3.87 -21.60 -12.75
CA TYR A 237 3.14 -20.35 -12.57
C TYR A 237 2.51 -20.30 -11.17
N HIS A 238 2.74 -19.21 -10.45
CA HIS A 238 2.31 -19.01 -9.07
C HIS A 238 1.28 -17.90 -8.89
N GLY A 239 0.92 -17.20 -9.96
CA GLY A 239 -0.02 -16.08 -9.95
C GLY A 239 0.67 -14.74 -10.17
N PHE A 240 -0.11 -13.67 -10.28
CA PHE A 240 0.45 -12.33 -10.27
C PHE A 240 0.57 -11.78 -8.85
N TYR A 241 1.52 -10.87 -8.64
CA TYR A 241 1.84 -10.24 -7.37
C TYR A 241 2.02 -8.75 -7.55
N ASN A 242 1.73 -7.96 -6.53
CA ASN A 242 2.22 -6.60 -6.46
C ASN A 242 3.66 -6.65 -5.90
N PHE A 243 4.66 -6.35 -6.74
CA PHE A 243 6.04 -6.19 -6.33
C PHE A 243 6.26 -4.74 -5.94
N SER A 244 6.41 -4.47 -4.65
CA SER A 244 6.35 -3.13 -4.08
C SER A 244 7.60 -2.73 -3.30
N GLU A 245 7.77 -1.41 -3.17
CA GLU A 245 8.65 -0.79 -2.17
C GLU A 245 8.26 -1.26 -0.76
N TYR A 246 9.18 -1.17 0.18
CA TYR A 246 8.92 -1.40 1.60
C TYR A 246 8.80 -0.05 2.32
N LEU A 247 7.82 0.10 3.21
CA LEU A 247 7.69 1.30 4.03
C LEU A 247 8.72 1.24 5.16
N ASP A 248 9.71 2.10 5.11
CA ASP A 248 10.82 2.15 6.05
C ASP A 248 11.32 3.58 6.27
N ARG A 249 12.35 3.72 7.11
CA ARG A 249 13.05 4.99 7.34
C ARG A 249 13.46 5.68 6.03
N LYS A 250 13.99 4.92 5.04
CA LYS A 250 14.47 5.47 3.76
C LYS A 250 13.31 6.02 2.93
N GLN A 251 12.13 5.37 2.97
CA GLN A 251 10.92 5.82 2.28
C GLN A 251 10.41 7.12 2.88
N MET A 252 10.31 7.17 4.20
CA MET A 252 9.84 8.35 4.93
C MET A 252 10.94 9.41 5.13
N LYS A 253 12.20 9.13 4.74
CA LYS A 253 13.35 10.04 4.92
C LYS A 253 13.58 10.46 6.37
N LEU A 254 13.26 9.60 7.35
CA LEU A 254 13.49 9.92 8.74
C LEU A 254 15.00 10.06 9.01
N LYS A 255 15.35 10.99 9.88
CA LYS A 255 16.72 11.27 10.25
C LYS A 255 17.38 10.00 10.83
N LYS A 256 18.55 9.64 10.30
CA LYS A 256 19.31 8.48 10.79
C LYS A 256 19.91 8.81 12.17
N TYR A 257 20.04 7.79 13.02
CA TYR A 257 20.84 7.90 14.24
C TYR A 257 22.32 8.22 13.91
N GLU A 258 23.02 8.84 14.83
CA GLU A 258 24.41 9.22 14.69
C GLU A 258 25.27 8.44 15.70
N GLU A 259 26.38 7.87 15.22
CA GLU A 259 27.39 7.25 16.06
C GLU A 259 28.40 8.33 16.48
N VAL A 260 28.53 8.54 17.78
CA VAL A 260 29.46 9.52 18.36
C VAL A 260 30.56 8.78 19.11
N VAL A 261 31.80 8.92 18.66
CA VAL A 261 32.94 8.37 19.36
C VAL A 261 33.31 9.29 20.52
N ILE A 262 33.17 8.78 21.75
CA ILE A 262 33.58 9.46 22.98
C ILE A 262 35.03 8.99 23.29
N PRO A 263 36.02 9.88 23.21
CA PRO A 263 37.41 9.51 23.55
C PRO A 263 37.51 9.03 25.00
N GLY A 264 38.26 7.97 25.23
CA GLY A 264 38.55 7.52 26.59
C GLY A 264 39.33 8.57 27.38
N VAL A 265 39.04 8.68 28.66
CA VAL A 265 39.80 9.56 29.57
C VAL A 265 41.17 8.93 29.88
N ASP A 266 42.22 9.74 29.85
CA ASP A 266 43.61 9.36 30.19
C ASP A 266 44.16 8.19 29.35
N GLY A 267 43.83 8.12 28.05
CA GLY A 267 44.31 7.07 27.15
C GLY A 267 43.57 5.74 27.25
N GLY A 268 42.39 5.72 27.90
CA GLY A 268 41.48 4.60 27.91
C GLY A 268 40.85 4.34 26.55
N GLU A 269 40.14 3.21 26.41
CA GLU A 269 39.41 2.86 25.17
C GLU A 269 38.30 3.86 24.88
N SER A 270 38.16 4.26 23.62
CA SER A 270 37.03 5.09 23.14
C SER A 270 35.74 4.28 23.19
N GLN A 271 34.67 4.92 23.60
CA GLN A 271 33.31 4.35 23.59
C GLN A 271 32.51 4.95 22.44
N THR A 272 31.66 4.15 21.83
CA THR A 272 30.68 4.65 20.84
C THR A 272 29.32 4.83 21.51
N ALA A 273 28.82 6.07 21.49
CA ALA A 273 27.47 6.39 21.90
C ALA A 273 26.58 6.55 20.66
N ILE A 274 25.33 6.17 20.77
CA ILE A 274 24.34 6.32 19.73
C ILE A 274 23.40 7.49 20.06
N ASN A 275 23.35 8.48 19.17
CA ASN A 275 22.36 9.55 19.24
C ASN A 275 21.15 9.19 18.37
N LEU A 276 20.02 8.90 18.99
CA LEU A 276 18.78 8.62 18.29
C LEU A 276 18.13 9.92 17.80
N HIS A 277 17.55 9.88 16.61
CA HIS A 277 16.89 11.01 15.94
C HIS A 277 15.47 10.65 15.48
N GLY A 278 15.34 9.98 14.34
CA GLY A 278 14.06 9.58 13.78
C GLY A 278 13.53 8.30 14.42
N PHE A 279 12.20 8.16 14.44
CA PHE A 279 11.52 6.97 14.93
C PHE A 279 10.38 6.57 14.01
N MET A 280 10.12 5.27 13.92
CA MET A 280 8.93 4.70 13.28
C MET A 280 8.42 3.55 14.14
N TRP A 281 7.13 3.59 14.45
CA TRP A 281 6.41 2.56 15.21
C TRP A 281 5.23 2.06 14.39
N LYS A 282 4.95 0.79 14.50
CA LYS A 282 3.80 0.14 13.88
C LYS A 282 2.97 -0.56 14.95
N SER A 283 1.67 -0.37 14.93
CA SER A 283 0.80 -1.22 15.71
C SER A 283 0.60 -2.56 15.00
N LYS A 284 0.84 -3.66 15.70
CA LYS A 284 0.70 -5.02 15.18
C LYS A 284 -0.63 -5.67 15.54
N GLU A 285 -1.35 -5.07 16.47
CA GLU A 285 -2.68 -5.50 16.90
C GLU A 285 -3.44 -4.34 17.55
N SER A 286 -4.77 -4.46 17.58
CA SER A 286 -5.62 -3.50 18.28
C SER A 286 -5.57 -3.75 19.77
N GLY A 287 -4.96 -2.86 20.53
CA GLY A 287 -4.82 -2.96 21.99
C GLY A 287 -4.88 -1.62 22.70
N ILE A 288 -4.66 -1.63 24.00
CA ILE A 288 -4.89 -0.45 24.84
C ILE A 288 -4.01 0.73 24.45
N GLU A 289 -2.76 0.47 24.11
CA GLU A 289 -1.78 1.50 23.71
C GLU A 289 -2.05 1.98 22.28
N SER A 290 -2.28 1.08 21.32
CA SER A 290 -2.55 1.45 19.92
C SER A 290 -3.93 2.10 19.73
N LEU A 291 -4.86 1.88 20.67
CA LEU A 291 -6.13 2.60 20.76
C LEU A 291 -6.03 3.93 21.52
N PHE A 292 -4.85 4.32 21.97
CA PHE A 292 -4.62 5.54 22.77
C PHE A 292 -5.47 5.63 24.04
N ARG A 293 -5.80 4.49 24.67
CA ARG A 293 -6.67 4.44 25.86
C ARG A 293 -5.91 4.55 27.17
N SER A 294 -4.67 4.07 27.21
CA SER A 294 -3.84 4.12 28.40
C SER A 294 -2.35 4.04 28.06
N ALA A 295 -1.53 4.76 28.81
CA ALA A 295 -0.08 4.66 28.84
C ALA A 295 0.42 4.15 30.21
N ALA A 296 -0.39 3.36 30.93
CA ALA A 296 -0.02 2.86 32.25
C ALA A 296 1.03 1.74 32.20
N ARG A 297 1.18 1.08 31.05
CA ARG A 297 2.19 0.03 30.85
C ARG A 297 3.59 0.64 30.87
N PRO A 298 4.50 0.16 31.73
CA PRO A 298 5.90 0.57 31.67
C PRO A 298 6.53 0.12 30.36
N TYR A 299 7.60 0.79 29.95
CA TYR A 299 8.39 0.40 28.79
C TYR A 299 9.85 0.20 29.18
N ASP A 300 10.55 -0.61 28.38
CA ASP A 300 11.98 -0.83 28.44
C ASP A 300 12.57 -0.41 27.08
N ASN A 301 13.51 0.53 27.10
CA ASN A 301 14.16 1.04 25.89
C ASN A 301 15.14 0.03 25.26
N THR A 302 15.36 -1.13 25.86
CA THR A 302 16.14 -2.24 25.29
C THR A 302 15.27 -3.23 24.51
N GLU A 303 13.93 -3.06 24.55
CA GLU A 303 12.98 -3.92 23.89
C GLU A 303 12.53 -3.35 22.52
N GLY A 304 12.32 -4.23 21.54
CA GLY A 304 11.86 -3.88 20.19
C GLY A 304 10.34 -3.57 20.10
N SER A 305 9.63 -3.53 21.23
CA SER A 305 8.20 -3.22 21.29
C SER A 305 7.81 -2.59 22.62
N TRP A 306 6.75 -1.77 22.58
CA TRP A 306 6.06 -1.29 23.76
C TRP A 306 4.55 -1.46 23.60
N GLY A 307 3.95 -2.25 24.49
CA GLY A 307 2.53 -2.57 24.37
C GLY A 307 2.21 -3.24 23.03
N ASN A 308 1.29 -2.65 22.29
CA ASN A 308 0.88 -3.13 20.97
C ASN A 308 1.69 -2.52 19.82
N PHE A 309 2.68 -1.68 20.08
CA PHE A 309 3.55 -1.09 19.10
C PHE A 309 4.86 -1.85 18.94
N GLU A 310 5.22 -2.18 17.71
CA GLU A 310 6.56 -2.61 17.32
C GLU A 310 7.39 -1.40 16.89
N LEU A 311 8.67 -1.44 17.21
CA LEU A 311 9.65 -0.46 16.74
C LEU A 311 10.15 -0.90 15.35
N GLU A 312 9.74 -0.17 14.31
CA GLU A 312 10.20 -0.41 12.93
C GLU A 312 11.51 0.33 12.63
N TYR A 313 11.79 1.42 13.36
CA TYR A 313 13.04 2.16 13.26
C TYR A 313 13.28 3.02 14.52
N PRO A 314 14.53 3.07 15.04
CA PRO A 314 15.70 2.26 14.63
C PRO A 314 15.57 0.78 15.04
N GLU A 315 16.22 -0.12 14.30
CA GLU A 315 16.30 -1.54 14.69
C GLU A 315 17.14 -1.66 15.96
N ILE A 316 16.64 -2.35 16.99
CA ILE A 316 17.34 -2.51 18.29
C ILE A 316 18.70 -3.17 18.12
N GLU A 317 18.81 -4.11 17.19
CA GLU A 317 20.05 -4.81 16.86
C GLU A 317 21.16 -3.87 16.36
N ASP A 318 20.77 -2.75 15.74
CA ASP A 318 21.72 -1.76 15.22
C ASP A 318 22.17 -0.76 16.31
N VAL A 319 21.29 -0.43 17.28
CA VAL A 319 21.50 0.70 18.19
C VAL A 319 21.62 0.29 19.67
N GLY A 320 21.26 -0.94 20.01
CA GLY A 320 21.29 -1.49 21.38
C GLY A 320 20.18 -0.99 22.30
N ALA A 321 19.62 0.19 22.06
CA ALA A 321 18.50 0.74 22.81
C ALA A 321 17.74 1.80 21.99
N THR A 322 16.47 1.98 22.29
CA THR A 322 15.57 3.00 21.69
C THR A 322 15.17 4.07 22.71
N ASP A 323 14.17 4.88 22.36
CA ASP A 323 13.54 5.84 23.27
C ASP A 323 12.02 5.89 23.00
N TYR A 324 11.25 5.26 23.89
CA TYR A 324 9.78 5.26 23.80
C TYR A 324 9.11 6.49 24.41
N THR A 325 9.88 7.39 25.04
CA THR A 325 9.31 8.54 25.79
C THR A 325 8.31 9.33 24.95
N MET A 326 8.67 9.63 23.70
CA MET A 326 7.81 10.40 22.80
C MET A 326 6.49 9.70 22.48
N LEU A 327 6.53 8.41 22.12
CA LEU A 327 5.33 7.63 21.85
C LEU A 327 4.46 7.48 23.10
N HIS A 328 5.09 7.16 24.23
CA HIS A 328 4.42 7.04 25.51
C HIS A 328 3.71 8.35 25.91
N ASP A 329 4.41 9.49 25.78
CA ASP A 329 3.86 10.81 26.14
C ASP A 329 2.68 11.18 25.23
N ALA A 330 2.74 10.86 23.93
CA ALA A 330 1.63 11.08 23.03
C ALA A 330 0.40 10.22 23.38
N VAL A 331 0.60 8.93 23.68
CA VAL A 331 -0.49 8.04 24.13
C VAL A 331 -1.05 8.54 25.46
N LYS A 332 -0.21 8.93 26.41
CA LYS A 332 -0.61 9.48 27.71
C LYS A 332 -1.39 10.78 27.56
N PHE A 333 -0.92 11.68 26.70
CA PHE A 333 -1.61 12.94 26.41
C PHE A 333 -3.03 12.68 25.91
N VAL A 334 -3.20 11.83 24.89
CA VAL A 334 -4.53 11.46 24.36
C VAL A 334 -5.40 10.77 25.41
N ALA A 335 -4.81 9.88 26.22
CA ALA A 335 -5.55 9.11 27.22
C ALA A 335 -6.02 9.94 28.42
N GLN A 336 -5.22 10.91 28.88
CA GLN A 336 -5.39 11.49 30.22
C GLN A 336 -5.62 13.01 30.24
N SER A 337 -5.31 13.76 29.17
CA SER A 337 -5.53 15.21 29.16
C SER A 337 -7.02 15.56 29.24
N SER A 338 -7.35 16.68 29.89
CA SER A 338 -8.71 17.23 29.83
C SER A 338 -9.05 17.65 28.39
N ASN A 339 -10.34 17.84 28.08
CA ASN A 339 -10.74 18.25 26.73
C ASN A 339 -10.14 19.61 26.36
N ILE A 340 -10.10 20.55 27.28
CA ILE A 340 -9.50 21.88 27.04
C ILE A 340 -8.00 21.76 26.70
N ILE A 341 -7.25 20.97 27.47
CA ILE A 341 -5.83 20.73 27.22
C ILE A 341 -5.63 20.02 25.89
N PHE A 342 -6.46 19.01 25.59
CA PHE A 342 -6.36 18.28 24.34
C PHE A 342 -6.56 19.20 23.12
N VAL A 343 -7.63 19.98 23.11
CA VAL A 343 -7.95 20.88 21.99
C VAL A 343 -6.85 21.92 21.76
N ASN A 344 -6.25 22.45 22.83
CA ASN A 344 -5.27 23.52 22.75
C ASN A 344 -3.83 23.05 22.45
N HIS A 345 -3.52 21.77 22.61
CA HIS A 345 -2.14 21.27 22.52
C HIS A 345 -1.96 20.02 21.65
N VAL A 346 -3.02 19.54 20.98
CA VAL A 346 -2.92 18.33 20.16
C VAL A 346 -1.97 18.50 18.98
N ASP A 347 -1.82 19.71 18.47
CA ASP A 347 -0.91 20.06 17.38
C ASP A 347 0.58 20.04 17.78
N GLU A 348 0.88 20.07 19.09
CA GLU A 348 2.23 19.88 19.62
C GLU A 348 2.69 18.42 19.52
N TYR A 349 1.74 17.47 19.55
CA TYR A 349 2.01 16.05 19.51
C TYR A 349 1.86 15.43 18.12
N PHE A 350 0.92 15.94 17.30
CA PHE A 350 0.57 15.33 16.04
C PHE A 350 0.65 16.30 14.85
N ASP A 351 1.02 15.77 13.70
CA ASP A 351 0.97 16.46 12.41
C ASP A 351 -0.51 16.54 11.96
N LEU A 352 -1.21 17.58 12.41
CA LEU A 352 -2.67 17.70 12.18
C LEU A 352 -3.07 17.72 10.71
N PRO A 353 -2.34 18.36 9.79
CA PRO A 353 -2.67 18.29 8.37
C PRO A 353 -2.65 16.85 7.83
N VAL A 354 -1.64 16.07 8.19
CA VAL A 354 -1.55 14.66 7.78
C VAL A 354 -2.59 13.80 8.50
N LEU A 355 -2.84 14.07 9.78
CA LEU A 355 -3.86 13.36 10.54
C LEU A 355 -5.27 13.63 9.98
N ALA A 356 -5.55 14.83 9.49
CA ALA A 356 -6.83 15.17 8.88
C ALA A 356 -7.04 14.37 7.59
N ASP A 357 -6.04 14.33 6.71
CA ASP A 357 -6.12 13.53 5.48
C ASP A 357 -6.15 12.02 5.80
N TYR A 358 -5.44 11.57 6.86
CA TYR A 358 -5.50 10.18 7.29
C TYR A 358 -6.89 9.81 7.81
N TYR A 359 -7.51 10.66 8.64
CA TYR A 359 -8.89 10.49 9.11
C TYR A 359 -9.87 10.43 7.93
N LEU A 360 -9.74 11.37 7.00
CA LEU A 360 -10.54 11.43 5.77
C LEU A 360 -10.36 10.16 4.93
N PHE A 361 -9.12 9.76 4.68
CA PHE A 361 -8.79 8.59 3.89
C PHE A 361 -9.39 7.31 4.46
N LEU A 362 -9.25 7.08 5.77
CA LEU A 362 -9.86 5.92 6.42
C LEU A 362 -11.37 5.89 6.23
N ASN A 363 -12.04 7.07 6.27
CA ASN A 363 -13.48 7.16 6.01
C ASN A 363 -13.80 6.88 4.54
N VAL A 364 -13.08 7.44 3.60
CA VAL A 364 -13.35 7.28 2.15
C VAL A 364 -13.31 5.81 1.74
N ILE A 365 -12.29 5.07 2.15
CA ILE A 365 -12.13 3.66 1.76
C ILE A 365 -12.61 2.69 2.85
N GLN A 366 -13.16 3.19 3.94
CA GLN A 366 -13.62 2.41 5.11
C GLN A 366 -12.53 1.44 5.62
N ALA A 367 -11.32 1.98 5.85
CA ALA A 367 -10.17 1.22 6.33
C ALA A 367 -10.24 1.00 7.85
N ILE A 368 -11.13 0.14 8.28
CA ILE A 368 -11.45 -0.08 9.69
C ILE A 368 -10.29 -0.66 10.50
N ASP A 369 -9.43 -1.43 9.89
CA ASP A 369 -8.27 -2.03 10.56
C ASP A 369 -7.19 -0.99 10.87
N ASN A 370 -7.07 0.04 10.05
CA ASN A 370 -6.02 1.05 10.12
C ASN A 370 -6.24 2.13 11.20
N ALA A 371 -7.36 2.09 11.91
CA ALA A 371 -7.60 3.00 13.04
C ALA A 371 -6.79 2.63 14.30
N SER A 372 -6.28 1.40 14.41
CA SER A 372 -5.52 0.94 15.57
C SER A 372 -4.59 -0.24 15.30
N ASN A 373 -4.94 -1.12 14.37
CA ASN A 373 -4.07 -2.13 13.82
C ASN A 373 -3.47 -1.59 12.51
N ASN A 374 -2.30 -2.04 12.09
CA ASN A 374 -1.61 -1.49 10.90
C ASN A 374 -1.40 0.04 10.93
N LEU A 375 -1.54 0.68 12.08
CA LEU A 375 -1.28 2.10 12.27
C LEU A 375 0.23 2.35 12.31
N ILE A 376 0.74 3.15 11.36
CA ILE A 376 2.14 3.57 11.33
C ILE A 376 2.25 5.01 11.84
N LEU A 377 3.07 5.18 12.86
CA LEU A 377 3.43 6.45 13.47
C LEU A 377 4.92 6.72 13.25
N ALA A 378 5.29 7.95 12.93
CA ALA A 378 6.69 8.30 12.72
C ALA A 378 7.03 9.70 13.21
N CYS A 379 8.28 9.89 13.62
CA CYS A 379 8.89 11.18 13.93
C CYS A 379 10.13 11.37 13.05
N TYR A 380 10.26 12.55 12.44
CA TYR A 380 11.40 12.87 11.58
C TYR A 380 12.71 12.96 12.37
N ASP A 381 12.74 13.84 13.38
CA ASP A 381 13.90 14.09 14.25
C ASP A 381 13.44 14.54 15.64
N SER A 382 13.46 13.65 16.61
CA SER A 382 13.02 13.90 17.99
C SER A 382 13.86 14.94 18.74
N LYS A 383 15.04 15.32 18.21
CA LYS A 383 15.89 16.36 18.81
C LYS A 383 15.46 17.78 18.38
N VAL A 384 14.73 17.88 17.28
CA VAL A 384 14.33 19.17 16.69
C VAL A 384 12.82 19.39 16.82
N ASP A 385 12.04 18.36 16.52
CA ASP A 385 10.58 18.45 16.48
C ASP A 385 9.96 17.11 16.91
N LYS A 386 9.20 17.12 17.99
CA LYS A 386 8.59 15.92 18.58
C LYS A 386 7.21 15.61 18.03
N LYS A 387 6.92 16.02 16.80
CA LYS A 387 5.64 15.75 16.13
C LYS A 387 5.57 14.33 15.55
N ILE A 388 4.43 13.68 15.77
CA ILE A 388 4.11 12.38 15.20
C ILE A 388 3.30 12.59 13.92
N THR A 389 3.80 12.05 12.81
CA THR A 389 3.10 11.95 11.53
C THR A 389 2.62 10.52 11.28
N PHE A 390 1.77 10.33 10.25
CA PHE A 390 1.11 9.08 9.93
C PHE A 390 1.53 8.57 8.56
N ALA A 391 1.52 7.25 8.38
CA ALA A 391 1.71 6.61 7.09
C ALA A 391 0.70 5.48 6.89
N VAL A 392 0.36 5.19 5.64
CA VAL A 392 -0.58 4.13 5.29
C VAL A 392 0.15 2.81 5.08
N TRP A 393 -0.47 1.71 5.54
CA TRP A 393 0.08 0.37 5.47
C TRP A 393 -1.01 -0.68 5.50
N ASP A 394 -0.87 -1.75 4.69
CA ASP A 394 -1.71 -2.96 4.70
C ASP A 394 -3.19 -2.64 4.51
N LEU A 395 -3.54 -2.12 3.33
CA LEU A 395 -4.84 -1.56 2.97
C LEU A 395 -5.70 -2.56 2.17
N ASP A 396 -5.49 -3.86 2.32
CA ASP A 396 -6.26 -4.89 1.62
C ASP A 396 -7.68 -5.07 2.21
N ALA A 397 -7.87 -4.77 3.52
CA ALA A 397 -9.17 -4.76 4.19
C ALA A 397 -9.85 -3.38 4.05
N THR A 398 -10.19 -2.97 2.82
CA THR A 398 -10.77 -1.66 2.50
C THR A 398 -11.83 -1.78 1.40
N ALA A 399 -12.56 -0.72 1.15
CA ALA A 399 -13.51 -0.61 0.05
C ALA A 399 -14.46 -1.83 -0.04
N GLY A 400 -15.16 -2.11 1.06
CA GLY A 400 -16.12 -3.19 1.17
C GLY A 400 -15.54 -4.56 1.51
N GLN A 401 -14.21 -4.72 1.53
CA GLN A 401 -13.55 -5.95 1.94
C GLN A 401 -13.16 -5.88 3.42
N HIS A 402 -13.50 -6.91 4.19
CA HIS A 402 -13.05 -7.06 5.57
C HIS A 402 -12.88 -8.53 5.95
N TYR A 403 -12.08 -8.81 6.98
CA TYR A 403 -11.90 -10.16 7.53
C TYR A 403 -12.90 -10.42 8.64
N LEU A 404 -13.71 -11.47 8.53
CA LEU A 404 -14.52 -11.97 9.64
C LEU A 404 -13.74 -13.00 10.45
N ASP A 405 -13.89 -12.96 11.76
CA ASP A 405 -13.07 -13.65 12.76
C ASP A 405 -12.98 -15.19 12.63
N THR A 406 -13.85 -15.85 11.91
CA THR A 406 -13.94 -17.31 11.98
C THR A 406 -14.12 -18.04 10.67
N GLU A 407 -14.46 -17.38 9.57
CA GLU A 407 -14.93 -18.07 8.37
C GLU A 407 -14.32 -17.59 7.05
N GLY A 408 -13.14 -16.95 7.07
CA GLY A 408 -12.45 -16.58 5.84
C GLY A 408 -12.94 -15.25 5.24
N TYR A 409 -12.75 -15.10 3.95
CA TYR A 409 -12.93 -13.86 3.20
C TYR A 409 -14.39 -13.54 2.95
N TYR A 410 -14.79 -12.29 3.18
CA TYR A 410 -16.11 -11.83 2.84
C TYR A 410 -16.06 -10.53 2.07
N HIS A 411 -16.91 -10.45 1.03
CA HIS A 411 -17.71 -9.24 0.93
C HIS A 411 -18.47 -9.13 2.23
N ALA A 412 -18.18 -8.15 3.01
CA ALA A 412 -18.91 -8.03 4.23
C ALA A 412 -20.26 -7.42 3.92
N ASP A 413 -21.29 -8.25 3.74
CA ASP A 413 -22.67 -7.82 3.95
C ASP A 413 -22.84 -7.11 5.28
N SER A 414 -21.87 -7.23 6.19
CA SER A 414 -21.81 -6.60 7.50
C SER A 414 -21.12 -5.22 7.52
N ILE A 415 -20.37 -4.82 6.48
CA ILE A 415 -19.78 -3.48 6.36
C ILE A 415 -20.30 -2.83 5.10
N GLN A 416 -21.49 -2.32 5.22
CA GLN A 416 -22.13 -1.57 4.16
C GLN A 416 -21.41 -0.25 3.94
N PRO A 417 -21.38 0.29 2.71
CA PRO A 417 -20.81 1.60 2.45
C PRO A 417 -21.51 2.73 3.20
N GLU A 418 -22.76 2.52 3.65
CA GLU A 418 -23.59 3.46 4.39
C GLU A 418 -23.41 3.39 5.92
N ILE A 419 -22.34 2.79 6.42
CA ILE A 419 -22.01 2.80 7.85
C ILE A 419 -20.86 3.76 8.11
N ASP A 420 -21.05 4.72 9.04
CA ASP A 420 -19.95 5.54 9.54
C ASP A 420 -18.92 4.68 10.27
N LEU A 421 -17.64 5.03 10.16
CA LEU A 421 -16.56 4.32 10.89
C LEU A 421 -16.75 4.38 12.42
N GLU A 422 -17.52 5.32 12.90
CA GLU A 422 -17.89 5.43 14.31
C GLU A 422 -18.97 4.44 14.73
N GLU A 423 -19.79 3.99 13.79
CA GLU A 423 -20.88 3.04 14.02
C GLU A 423 -20.47 1.59 13.79
N VAL A 424 -19.28 1.37 13.24
CA VAL A 424 -18.75 0.02 13.00
C VAL A 424 -18.75 -0.79 14.30
N PRO A 425 -19.28 -2.02 14.31
CA PRO A 425 -19.39 -2.84 15.52
C PRO A 425 -18.05 -2.98 16.25
N GLN A 426 -18.09 -3.00 17.58
CA GLN A 426 -16.88 -2.98 18.44
C GLN A 426 -15.90 -4.13 18.21
N ARG A 427 -16.33 -5.24 17.62
CA ARG A 427 -15.45 -6.36 17.22
C ARG A 427 -14.47 -5.97 16.09
N TRP A 428 -14.80 -4.94 15.35
CA TRP A 428 -14.01 -4.40 14.27
C TRP A 428 -13.23 -3.20 14.81
N CYS A 429 -12.01 -3.02 14.52
CA CYS A 429 -11.15 -2.00 15.09
C CYS A 429 -11.47 -0.55 14.61
N GLY A 430 -12.77 -0.21 14.44
CA GLY A 430 -13.22 1.10 14.01
C GLY A 430 -12.88 2.25 14.98
N PHE A 431 -13.24 3.46 14.58
CA PHE A 431 -12.96 4.69 15.34
C PHE A 431 -13.55 4.70 16.75
N THR A 432 -14.67 4.00 17.00
CA THR A 432 -15.29 3.87 18.31
C THR A 432 -14.37 3.34 19.39
N LYS A 433 -13.33 2.59 19.03
CA LYS A 433 -12.35 2.07 19.99
C LYS A 433 -11.17 2.99 20.20
N SER A 434 -10.75 3.74 19.17
CA SER A 434 -9.59 4.61 19.23
C SER A 434 -9.92 5.95 19.92
N ARG A 435 -9.31 6.18 21.09
CA ARG A 435 -9.50 7.44 21.82
C ARG A 435 -8.91 8.64 21.04
N LEU A 436 -7.89 8.43 20.21
CA LEU A 436 -7.36 9.49 19.35
C LEU A 436 -8.42 9.96 18.38
N PHE A 437 -9.01 9.06 17.59
CA PHE A 437 -9.99 9.43 16.58
C PHE A 437 -11.30 9.95 17.19
N MET A 438 -11.76 9.40 18.31
CA MET A 438 -12.92 9.93 19.03
C MET A 438 -12.72 11.36 19.53
N ARG A 439 -11.52 11.69 20.00
CA ARG A 439 -11.23 13.03 20.55
C ARG A 439 -10.89 14.04 19.47
N ILE A 440 -10.14 13.66 18.44
CA ILE A 440 -9.66 14.61 17.43
C ILE A 440 -10.82 15.23 16.63
N LYS A 441 -11.89 14.48 16.37
CA LYS A 441 -13.07 15.02 15.68
C LYS A 441 -13.78 16.09 16.52
N THR A 442 -13.63 16.09 17.85
CA THR A 442 -14.21 17.12 18.70
C THR A 442 -13.39 18.43 18.73
N VAL A 443 -12.26 18.49 18.01
CA VAL A 443 -11.50 19.71 17.77
C VAL A 443 -12.09 20.44 16.60
N PRO A 444 -12.81 21.57 16.79
CA PRO A 444 -13.61 22.17 15.72
C PRO A 444 -12.79 22.55 14.49
N SER A 445 -11.60 23.15 14.68
CA SER A 445 -10.70 23.50 13.57
C SER A 445 -10.19 22.28 12.79
N PHE A 446 -10.00 21.15 13.46
CA PHE A 446 -9.61 19.90 12.80
C PHE A 446 -10.76 19.35 11.96
N TYR A 447 -11.97 19.24 12.54
CA TYR A 447 -13.10 18.64 11.83
C TYR A 447 -13.53 19.50 10.64
N ARG A 448 -13.55 20.83 10.80
CA ARG A 448 -13.78 21.77 9.70
C ARG A 448 -12.77 21.56 8.56
N ARG A 449 -11.48 21.46 8.89
CA ARG A 449 -10.45 21.12 7.90
C ARG A 449 -10.72 19.81 7.17
N VAL A 450 -11.14 18.77 7.88
CA VAL A 450 -11.49 17.47 7.25
C VAL A 450 -12.64 17.63 6.27
N VAL A 451 -13.72 18.33 6.65
CA VAL A 451 -14.88 18.55 5.78
C VAL A 451 -14.51 19.42 4.57
N ASN A 452 -13.81 20.52 4.78
CA ASN A 452 -13.33 21.36 3.68
C ASN A 452 -12.46 20.58 2.70
N ARG A 453 -11.53 19.79 3.23
CA ARG A 453 -10.66 18.95 2.41
C ARG A 453 -11.44 17.88 1.64
N TYR A 454 -12.45 17.27 2.26
CA TYR A 454 -13.35 16.34 1.58
C TYR A 454 -14.01 16.99 0.36
N TRP A 455 -14.66 18.13 0.53
CA TRP A 455 -15.35 18.81 -0.56
C TRP A 455 -14.40 19.33 -1.65
N GLN A 456 -13.20 19.81 -1.29
CA GLN A 456 -12.16 20.13 -2.26
C GLN A 456 -11.79 18.92 -3.13
N LEU A 457 -11.63 17.75 -2.53
CA LEU A 457 -11.30 16.51 -3.25
C LEU A 457 -12.49 15.97 -4.04
N ARG A 458 -13.74 16.27 -3.61
CA ARG A 458 -14.97 15.91 -4.34
C ARG A 458 -15.06 16.58 -5.72
N GLU A 459 -14.41 17.69 -5.92
CA GLU A 459 -14.33 18.33 -7.24
C GLU A 459 -13.45 17.56 -8.23
N THR A 460 -12.58 16.69 -7.76
CA THR A 460 -11.56 16.02 -8.58
C THR A 460 -11.42 14.53 -8.27
N ILE A 461 -10.57 14.18 -7.32
CA ILE A 461 -10.11 12.80 -7.04
C ILE A 461 -11.25 11.92 -6.48
N LEU A 462 -12.10 12.51 -5.63
CA LEU A 462 -13.22 11.83 -4.99
C LEU A 462 -14.55 12.01 -5.73
N GLN A 463 -14.54 12.59 -6.94
CA GLN A 463 -15.69 12.49 -7.81
C GLN A 463 -15.97 11.00 -8.08
N PRO A 464 -17.23 10.50 -7.94
CA PRO A 464 -17.51 9.07 -8.00
C PRO A 464 -16.98 8.39 -9.25
N ASP A 465 -17.16 9.02 -10.42
CA ASP A 465 -16.67 8.46 -11.68
C ASP A 465 -15.14 8.46 -11.77
N SER A 466 -14.47 9.50 -11.27
CA SER A 466 -13.01 9.57 -11.22
C SER A 466 -12.43 8.50 -10.30
N LEU A 467 -13.03 8.31 -9.12
CA LEU A 467 -12.62 7.30 -8.17
C LEU A 467 -12.80 5.88 -8.74
N VAL A 468 -13.96 5.59 -9.33
CA VAL A 468 -14.23 4.30 -9.99
C VAL A 468 -13.29 4.08 -11.17
N ALA A 469 -13.07 5.10 -12.01
CA ALA A 469 -12.17 4.99 -13.16
C ALA A 469 -10.72 4.68 -12.76
N ARG A 470 -10.26 5.19 -11.61
CA ARG A 470 -8.94 4.86 -11.03
C ARG A 470 -8.79 3.37 -10.76
N TYR A 471 -9.76 2.76 -10.09
CA TYR A 471 -9.76 1.33 -9.79
C TYR A 471 -9.96 0.50 -11.07
N ARG A 472 -10.81 0.97 -11.99
CA ARG A 472 -11.04 0.34 -13.29
C ARG A 472 -9.77 0.25 -14.13
N ALA A 473 -8.96 1.28 -14.15
CA ALA A 473 -7.69 1.28 -14.89
C ALA A 473 -6.73 0.18 -14.40
N ILE A 474 -6.75 -0.14 -13.11
CA ILE A 474 -5.95 -1.24 -12.54
C ILE A 474 -6.54 -2.59 -12.98
N TYR A 475 -7.87 -2.73 -12.87
CA TYR A 475 -8.59 -3.92 -13.31
C TYR A 475 -8.31 -4.21 -14.79
N ASP A 476 -8.54 -3.23 -15.65
CA ASP A 476 -8.35 -3.36 -17.10
C ASP A 476 -6.91 -3.73 -17.46
N ARG A 477 -5.93 -3.15 -16.75
CA ARG A 477 -4.53 -3.50 -16.96
C ARG A 477 -4.23 -4.97 -16.66
N LEU A 478 -4.84 -5.55 -15.66
CA LEU A 478 -4.67 -6.96 -15.27
C LEU A 478 -5.48 -7.89 -16.18
N ASP A 479 -6.69 -7.49 -16.51
CA ASP A 479 -7.61 -8.24 -17.36
C ASP A 479 -7.10 -8.31 -18.80
N ASN A 480 -6.79 -7.16 -19.40
CA ASN A 480 -6.32 -7.07 -20.78
C ASN A 480 -5.07 -7.89 -21.08
N CYS A 481 -4.22 -8.18 -20.10
CA CYS A 481 -3.07 -9.08 -20.26
C CYS A 481 -3.37 -10.53 -19.85
N GLY A 482 -4.60 -10.83 -19.42
CA GLY A 482 -5.03 -12.17 -18.99
C GLY A 482 -4.49 -12.60 -17.63
N ALA A 483 -3.99 -11.67 -16.81
CA ALA A 483 -3.48 -12.00 -15.49
C ALA A 483 -4.58 -12.46 -14.54
N LEU A 484 -5.79 -11.88 -14.63
CA LEU A 484 -6.95 -12.27 -13.82
C LEU A 484 -7.39 -13.71 -14.15
N ASP A 485 -7.50 -14.05 -15.44
CA ASP A 485 -7.84 -15.41 -15.89
C ASP A 485 -6.84 -16.45 -15.39
N ARG A 486 -5.53 -16.13 -15.52
CA ARG A 486 -4.46 -17.03 -15.05
C ARG A 486 -4.44 -17.18 -13.55
N GLU A 487 -4.72 -16.11 -12.79
CA GLU A 487 -4.88 -16.13 -11.34
C GLU A 487 -6.06 -17.01 -10.95
N SER A 488 -7.22 -16.82 -11.60
CA SER A 488 -8.41 -17.64 -11.37
C SER A 488 -8.14 -19.12 -11.70
N ALA A 489 -7.55 -19.41 -12.85
CA ALA A 489 -7.20 -20.78 -13.24
C ALA A 489 -6.22 -21.45 -12.26
N ARG A 490 -5.38 -20.67 -11.60
CA ARG A 490 -4.39 -21.18 -10.63
C ARG A 490 -4.97 -21.39 -9.24
N TRP A 491 -5.82 -20.50 -8.74
CA TRP A 491 -6.18 -20.42 -7.33
C TRP A 491 -7.67 -20.59 -7.04
N SER A 492 -8.56 -20.40 -8.02
CA SER A 492 -10.00 -20.56 -7.83
C SER A 492 -10.34 -21.97 -7.34
N GLY A 493 -11.24 -22.09 -6.38
CA GLY A 493 -11.65 -23.36 -5.81
C GLY A 493 -10.61 -24.06 -4.93
N THR A 494 -9.57 -23.33 -4.48
CA THR A 494 -8.58 -23.86 -3.53
C THR A 494 -8.99 -23.58 -2.08
N ASP A 495 -8.38 -24.32 -1.14
CA ASP A 495 -8.56 -24.13 0.30
C ASP A 495 -8.10 -22.74 0.79
N GLU A 496 -7.23 -22.07 0.04
CA GLU A 496 -6.71 -20.73 0.37
C GLU A 496 -7.78 -19.64 0.38
N ILE A 497 -8.87 -19.87 -0.33
CA ILE A 497 -10.02 -18.97 -0.44
C ILE A 497 -11.33 -19.69 -0.07
N ASP A 498 -11.27 -20.62 0.89
CA ASP A 498 -12.40 -21.43 1.35
C ASP A 498 -13.14 -22.16 0.21
N TYR A 499 -12.38 -22.66 -0.76
CA TYR A 499 -12.89 -23.34 -1.95
C TYR A 499 -13.82 -22.49 -2.84
N ARG A 500 -13.80 -21.18 -2.66
CA ARG A 500 -14.61 -20.26 -3.48
C ARG A 500 -14.03 -20.10 -4.88
N THR A 501 -14.91 -19.74 -5.80
CA THR A 501 -14.52 -19.29 -7.13
C THR A 501 -14.03 -17.85 -7.07
N LEU A 502 -12.88 -17.56 -7.69
CA LEU A 502 -12.47 -16.20 -7.95
C LEU A 502 -13.28 -15.67 -9.12
N ASP A 503 -14.21 -14.78 -8.83
CA ASP A 503 -15.05 -14.09 -9.79
C ASP A 503 -14.64 -12.61 -9.83
N PHE A 504 -13.67 -12.30 -10.68
CA PHE A 504 -13.13 -10.94 -10.78
C PHE A 504 -14.12 -9.94 -11.37
N GLU A 505 -15.03 -10.38 -12.26
CA GLU A 505 -16.07 -9.53 -12.83
C GLU A 505 -17.11 -9.17 -11.77
N GLY A 506 -17.64 -10.15 -11.05
CA GLY A 506 -18.56 -9.92 -9.94
C GLY A 506 -17.94 -9.10 -8.82
N GLU A 507 -16.65 -9.29 -8.52
CA GLU A 507 -15.90 -8.47 -7.56
C GLU A 507 -15.76 -7.02 -8.03
N TRP A 508 -15.53 -6.82 -9.32
CA TRP A 508 -15.47 -5.49 -9.90
C TRP A 508 -16.82 -4.77 -9.79
N ASP A 509 -17.90 -5.44 -10.13
CA ASP A 509 -19.25 -4.88 -10.04
C ASP A 509 -19.58 -4.47 -8.61
N TYR A 510 -19.28 -5.35 -7.64
CA TYR A 510 -19.43 -5.05 -6.21
C TYR A 510 -18.58 -3.84 -5.79
N LEU A 511 -17.29 -3.81 -6.11
CA LEU A 511 -16.37 -2.74 -5.71
C LEU A 511 -16.80 -1.40 -6.31
N SER A 512 -17.17 -1.37 -7.57
CA SER A 512 -17.57 -0.13 -8.27
C SER A 512 -18.88 0.45 -7.72
N ASP A 513 -19.86 -0.40 -7.40
CA ASP A 513 -21.11 0.00 -6.73
C ASP A 513 -20.81 0.51 -5.31
N TRP A 514 -20.01 -0.24 -4.56
CA TRP A 514 -19.60 0.13 -3.20
C TRP A 514 -18.95 1.52 -3.14
N LEU A 515 -18.02 1.81 -4.05
CA LEU A 515 -17.33 3.11 -4.09
C LEU A 515 -18.31 4.26 -4.36
N ARG A 516 -19.26 4.09 -5.28
CA ARG A 516 -20.30 5.10 -5.57
C ARG A 516 -21.20 5.36 -4.37
N ARG A 517 -21.71 4.30 -3.76
CA ARG A 517 -22.57 4.38 -2.59
C ARG A 517 -21.84 4.98 -1.39
N ARG A 518 -20.55 4.63 -1.21
CA ARG A 518 -19.74 5.21 -0.13
C ARG A 518 -19.61 6.73 -0.26
N ILE A 519 -19.30 7.21 -1.43
CA ILE A 519 -19.21 8.67 -1.65
C ILE A 519 -20.57 9.33 -1.43
N ALA A 520 -21.66 8.78 -1.95
CA ALA A 520 -23.00 9.32 -1.74
C ALA A 520 -23.38 9.39 -0.24
N PHE A 521 -23.00 8.38 0.53
CA PHE A 521 -23.19 8.39 1.99
C PHE A 521 -22.36 9.46 2.68
N LEU A 522 -21.08 9.60 2.31
CA LEU A 522 -20.21 10.61 2.89
C LEU A 522 -20.68 12.04 2.58
N ASP A 523 -21.24 12.27 1.39
CA ASP A 523 -21.80 13.55 0.97
C ASP A 523 -22.98 14.00 1.85
N THR A 524 -23.81 13.04 2.29
CA THR A 524 -25.08 13.34 2.94
C THR A 524 -25.10 13.07 4.46
N HIS A 525 -24.06 12.39 4.98
CA HIS A 525 -23.99 12.01 6.39
C HIS A 525 -22.66 12.43 7.04
N THR A 526 -21.56 11.73 6.75
CA THR A 526 -20.31 11.91 7.50
C THR A 526 -19.69 13.30 7.29
N PHE A 527 -19.74 13.82 6.06
CA PHE A 527 -19.17 15.11 5.69
C PHE A 527 -20.21 16.04 5.08
N ALA A 528 -21.49 15.83 5.44
CA ALA A 528 -22.55 16.74 5.05
C ALA A 528 -22.20 18.18 5.49
N CYS A 529 -22.40 19.13 4.60
CA CYS A 529 -22.09 20.53 4.83
C CYS A 529 -23.03 21.41 3.99
N LEU A 530 -23.77 22.28 4.66
CA LEU A 530 -24.54 23.33 4.02
C LEU A 530 -23.82 24.66 4.24
N ARG A 531 -22.93 25.02 3.30
CA ARG A 531 -22.12 26.24 3.40
C ARG A 531 -22.96 27.48 3.57
N GLY A 532 -22.75 28.17 4.67
CA GLY A 532 -23.48 29.39 5.02
C GLY A 532 -24.56 29.21 6.08
N ASP A 533 -25.05 28.01 6.32
CA ASP A 533 -26.00 27.70 7.40
C ASP A 533 -25.25 27.70 8.75
N ALA A 534 -25.03 28.92 9.27
CA ALA A 534 -24.20 29.14 10.45
C ALA A 534 -24.92 28.81 11.75
N ASP A 535 -26.26 28.82 11.76
CA ASP A 535 -27.06 28.49 12.93
C ASP A 535 -27.68 27.08 12.89
N ASP A 536 -27.29 26.29 11.85
CA ASP A 536 -27.62 24.85 11.69
C ASP A 536 -29.12 24.57 11.67
N ASP A 537 -29.92 25.52 11.14
CA ASP A 537 -31.39 25.40 11.05
C ASP A 537 -31.84 24.72 9.73
N GLY A 538 -30.92 24.50 8.79
CA GLY A 538 -31.11 23.83 7.50
C GLY A 538 -31.51 24.77 6.36
N ASP A 539 -31.60 26.09 6.61
CA ASP A 539 -31.94 27.10 5.61
C ASP A 539 -30.81 28.13 5.49
N LEU A 540 -30.60 28.67 4.29
CA LEU A 540 -29.65 29.79 4.08
C LEU A 540 -30.42 31.11 4.10
N THR A 541 -30.24 31.88 5.18
CA THR A 541 -31.01 33.09 5.43
C THR A 541 -30.14 34.25 5.92
N ILE A 542 -30.75 35.40 6.19
CA ILE A 542 -30.06 36.55 6.79
C ILE A 542 -29.69 36.29 8.26
N ASP A 543 -30.36 35.34 8.91
CA ASP A 543 -30.10 34.99 10.30
C ASP A 543 -28.73 34.33 10.47
N ASP A 544 -28.26 33.60 9.46
CA ASP A 544 -26.90 33.05 9.39
C ASP A 544 -25.85 34.16 9.38
N ILE A 545 -26.07 35.22 8.59
CA ILE A 545 -25.18 36.39 8.59
C ILE A 545 -25.13 37.01 9.98
N THR A 546 -26.27 37.14 10.65
CA THR A 546 -26.38 37.71 11.99
C THR A 546 -25.66 36.83 13.00
N THR A 547 -25.83 35.52 12.90
CA THR A 547 -25.17 34.52 13.75
C THR A 547 -23.65 34.54 13.58
N LEU A 548 -23.18 34.58 12.33
CA LEU A 548 -21.76 34.66 12.01
C LEU A 548 -21.12 35.96 12.50
N ILE A 549 -21.76 37.11 12.29
CA ILE A 549 -21.31 38.42 12.81
C ILE A 549 -21.27 38.39 14.34
N SER A 550 -22.30 37.87 14.99
CA SER A 550 -22.36 37.76 16.45
C SER A 550 -21.19 36.95 17.01
N TYR A 551 -20.87 35.83 16.36
CA TYR A 551 -19.68 35.03 16.69
C TYR A 551 -18.38 35.83 16.55
N LEU A 552 -18.19 36.50 15.42
CA LEU A 552 -16.98 37.29 15.15
C LEU A 552 -16.78 38.46 16.15
N LEU A 553 -17.87 39.08 16.60
CA LEU A 553 -17.82 40.17 17.56
C LEU A 553 -17.58 39.70 19.01
N THR A 554 -18.09 38.57 19.37
CA THR A 554 -18.13 38.12 20.77
C THR A 554 -17.18 36.96 21.08
N GLY A 555 -16.77 36.19 20.10
CA GLY A 555 -16.05 34.93 20.24
C GLY A 555 -16.86 33.84 20.97
N LYS A 556 -18.17 34.05 21.17
CA LYS A 556 -19.01 33.09 21.89
C LYS A 556 -19.71 32.16 20.91
N LEU A 557 -19.55 30.87 21.18
CA LEU A 557 -20.32 29.82 20.50
C LEU A 557 -21.70 29.70 21.13
N THR A 558 -22.73 29.82 20.31
CA THR A 558 -24.10 29.39 20.69
C THR A 558 -24.22 27.88 20.53
N PRO A 559 -25.19 27.21 21.19
CA PRO A 559 -25.36 25.77 21.02
C PRO A 559 -25.56 25.32 19.58
N ASP A 560 -26.17 26.16 18.77
CA ASP A 560 -26.58 25.89 17.39
C ASP A 560 -25.56 26.44 16.35
N PHE A 561 -24.41 27.01 16.80
CA PHE A 561 -23.41 27.55 15.88
C PHE A 561 -22.59 26.45 15.21
N ASN A 562 -22.82 26.22 13.91
CA ASN A 562 -22.09 25.25 13.12
C ASN A 562 -20.82 25.85 12.51
N GLN A 563 -19.66 25.56 13.12
CA GLN A 563 -18.37 26.10 12.68
C GLN A 563 -17.91 25.56 11.32
N VAL A 564 -18.44 24.43 10.84
CA VAL A 564 -18.12 23.89 9.51
C VAL A 564 -18.87 24.68 8.45
N ASN A 565 -20.15 24.89 8.65
CA ASN A 565 -21.00 25.66 7.73
C ASN A 565 -20.62 27.14 7.71
N ALA A 566 -20.17 27.69 8.85
CA ALA A 566 -19.76 29.08 9.01
C ALA A 566 -18.47 29.46 8.28
N ASP A 567 -17.62 28.49 7.93
CA ASP A 567 -16.45 28.67 7.06
C ASP A 567 -16.90 28.59 5.60
N VAL A 568 -17.48 29.70 5.12
CA VAL A 568 -18.20 29.76 3.85
C VAL A 568 -17.30 29.65 2.64
N ASP A 569 -16.10 30.22 2.72
CA ASP A 569 -15.09 30.18 1.66
C ASP A 569 -14.15 28.97 1.74
N ALA A 570 -14.35 28.09 2.75
CA ALA A 570 -13.59 26.86 2.95
C ALA A 570 -12.07 27.06 3.11
N ASN A 571 -11.65 28.15 3.73
CA ASN A 571 -10.25 28.47 3.95
C ASN A 571 -9.70 28.02 5.33
N ASP A 572 -10.47 27.25 6.10
CA ASP A 572 -10.22 26.77 7.47
C ASP A 572 -10.25 27.87 8.56
N LEU A 573 -10.64 29.08 8.21
CA LEU A 573 -10.77 30.21 9.13
C LEU A 573 -12.21 30.71 9.14
N ILE A 574 -12.69 31.19 10.28
CA ILE A 574 -13.96 31.90 10.35
C ILE A 574 -13.66 33.38 10.59
N ASN A 575 -13.93 34.23 9.59
CA ASN A 575 -13.58 35.63 9.61
C ASN A 575 -14.58 36.46 8.79
N ILE A 576 -14.26 37.73 8.52
CA ILE A 576 -15.15 38.65 7.80
C ILE A 576 -15.34 38.27 6.31
N ASP A 577 -14.42 37.50 5.73
CA ASP A 577 -14.52 37.04 4.35
C ASP A 577 -15.67 36.05 4.19
N ASP A 578 -15.96 35.24 5.24
CA ASP A 578 -17.11 34.31 5.26
C ASP A 578 -18.44 35.08 5.26
N VAL A 579 -18.53 36.17 6.02
CA VAL A 579 -19.71 37.06 5.97
C VAL A 579 -19.92 37.59 4.56
N THR A 580 -18.84 38.04 3.91
CA THR A 580 -18.89 38.57 2.54
C THR A 580 -19.31 37.47 1.54
N SER A 581 -18.77 36.28 1.70
CA SER A 581 -19.10 35.12 0.88
C SER A 581 -20.55 34.70 1.04
N LEU A 582 -21.05 34.65 2.28
CA LEU A 582 -22.46 34.33 2.57
C LEU A 582 -23.41 35.39 2.00
N ILE A 583 -23.10 36.67 2.16
CA ILE A 583 -23.89 37.73 1.53
C ILE A 583 -23.93 37.55 0.01
N SER A 584 -22.82 37.18 -0.60
CA SER A 584 -22.73 36.94 -2.04
C SER A 584 -23.61 35.78 -2.50
N ILE A 585 -23.63 34.69 -1.72
CA ILE A 585 -24.49 33.52 -1.97
C ILE A 585 -25.96 33.93 -1.90
N LEU A 586 -26.37 34.62 -0.84
CA LEU A 586 -27.77 35.02 -0.64
C LEU A 586 -28.27 36.03 -1.70
N LEU A 587 -27.40 36.92 -2.18
CA LEU A 587 -27.74 37.85 -3.24
C LEU A 587 -27.85 37.23 -4.63
N GLN A 588 -27.14 36.13 -4.88
CA GLN A 588 -27.20 35.40 -6.15
C GLN A 588 -28.44 34.52 -6.26
N GLY A 589 -29.10 34.24 -5.12
CA GLY A 589 -30.20 33.29 -5.02
C GLY A 589 -29.72 31.83 -5.21
N PRO A 590 -30.55 30.82 -4.90
CA PRO A 590 -30.19 29.43 -5.15
C PRO A 590 -29.93 29.27 -6.65
N SER A 591 -28.66 29.01 -7.01
CA SER A 591 -28.30 28.62 -8.37
C SER A 591 -29.08 27.34 -8.68
N GLY A 592 -30.06 27.45 -9.56
CA GLY A 592 -30.88 26.33 -9.98
C GLY A 592 -29.99 25.16 -10.41
N SER A 593 -30.20 24.04 -9.75
CA SER A 593 -29.60 22.72 -10.00
C SER A 593 -29.71 22.27 -11.43
#